data_5fdd5f260fe8811b34c9ed715a954937
#
_entry.id   5fdd5f260fe8811b34c9ed715a954937
#
_cell.length_a   1.000
_cell.length_b   1.000
_cell.length_c   1.000
_cell.angle_alpha   90.00
_cell.angle_beta   90.00
_cell.angle_gamma   90.00
#
_symmetry.space_group_name_H-M   'P 1'
#
loop_
_entity.id
_entity.type
_entity.pdbx_description
1 polymer ?
#
loop_
_entity_poly.entity_id
_entity_poly.type
_entity_poly.pdbx_seq_one_letter_code
_entity_poly.pdbx_strand_id
1 'polypeptide(L)'
;MIAYDAPSEKHLLVEVPALTSTGQPRSTEPIMIRHVATITVVFCLLVVAASSRQAKADPKTPPAGTAEKVATPRIAIDAGKVREPMSKYIYGQFIEHLGRCIYGGIWAEMLEDRKFFYPVGNEKSPWKVLGPANQVANDPKQPFVGVRSPRIALAGDGKSVGISQAELALRKGKPYVGRIWLAGSEEVGPVSVSLIWGDGPQQRQTISVERISAKYAKTPLRFTAAADTDKGRLEISAAGFGSFYVGTVSLMPADNVHGMRADTLAALRELDAPVYRWPGGNFVSGYDWKDGIGDPDRRPPRENLAWKGPESNDFGLDEFLTFCRRLGTEPYITVNSGLGDKQEAVEELQYANAPADQPGGRWRAKNGHLAPYGVKWWSIGNEMYGNWQLGHMTLDRYIKKHNAFAEAMLAADPSIKLIGVGDVGKWSKGMLKHCADHMDLISEHFYRQERPKSLSAHVAQIPDAIHSI
;
A
#
# COMPACT_ATOMS: atom_id res chain seq x y z
N MET A 1 26.50 37.60 -21.86
CA MET A 1 25.77 38.12 -23.03
C MET A 1 26.32 37.35 -24.23
N ILE A 2 25.71 36.22 -24.54
CA ILE A 2 26.04 35.42 -25.74
C ILE A 2 24.74 35.40 -26.56
N ALA A 3 24.79 36.07 -27.70
CA ALA A 3 23.68 36.10 -28.68
C ALA A 3 23.58 34.73 -29.34
N TYR A 4 22.40 34.13 -29.27
CA TYR A 4 22.05 32.95 -30.04
C TYR A 4 21.25 33.37 -31.27
N ASP A 5 21.86 33.18 -32.46
CA ASP A 5 21.17 33.31 -33.74
C ASP A 5 20.08 32.25 -33.86
N ALA A 6 18.87 32.67 -34.15
CA ALA A 6 17.72 31.79 -34.38
C ALA A 6 17.83 31.06 -35.72
N PRO A 7 17.79 29.72 -35.73
CA PRO A 7 17.66 28.99 -37.01
C PRO A 7 16.20 29.00 -37.49
N SER A 8 16.05 29.17 -38.80
CA SER A 8 14.82 29.10 -39.58
C SER A 8 13.93 27.89 -39.22
N GLU A 9 12.61 28.12 -39.27
CA GLU A 9 11.56 27.12 -39.05
C GLU A 9 11.86 25.75 -39.69
N LYS A 10 12.10 24.75 -38.85
CA LYS A 10 12.16 23.35 -39.27
C LYS A 10 10.94 22.61 -38.72
N HIS A 11 10.00 22.32 -39.63
CA HIS A 11 8.93 21.38 -39.32
C HIS A 11 9.48 19.95 -39.35
N LEU A 12 9.46 19.25 -38.25
CA LEU A 12 9.76 17.83 -38.20
C LEU A 12 8.45 17.03 -38.39
N LEU A 13 8.34 16.38 -39.56
CA LEU A 13 7.26 15.43 -39.85
C LEU A 13 7.76 14.03 -39.51
N VAL A 14 7.14 13.39 -38.54
CA VAL A 14 7.40 11.99 -38.17
C VAL A 14 6.26 11.13 -38.71
N GLU A 15 6.53 10.28 -39.69
CA GLU A 15 5.59 9.28 -40.16
C GLU A 15 5.74 7.99 -39.34
N VAL A 16 4.66 7.56 -38.70
CA VAL A 16 4.59 6.29 -37.97
C VAL A 16 3.94 5.25 -38.89
N PRO A 17 4.63 4.18 -39.30
CA PRO A 17 4.02 3.16 -40.14
C PRO A 17 2.93 2.38 -39.39
N ALA A 18 1.83 2.12 -40.09
CA ALA A 18 0.73 1.32 -39.57
C ALA A 18 1.15 -0.16 -39.40
N LEU A 19 0.96 -0.71 -38.20
CA LEU A 19 1.14 -2.14 -37.98
C LEU A 19 0.00 -2.94 -38.61
N THR A 20 0.29 -3.62 -39.72
CA THR A 20 -0.59 -4.63 -40.30
C THR A 20 -0.35 -5.98 -39.61
N SER A 21 -1.39 -6.58 -39.08
CA SER A 21 -1.38 -7.89 -38.51
C SER A 21 -1.50 -8.97 -39.57
N THR A 22 -0.43 -9.58 -40.02
CA THR A 22 -0.44 -10.94 -40.61
C THR A 22 0.97 -11.51 -40.56
N GLY A 23 1.12 -12.76 -40.06
CA GLY A 23 2.25 -13.63 -40.32
C GLY A 23 2.97 -14.17 -39.09
N GLN A 24 2.89 -15.48 -38.90
CA GLN A 24 3.52 -16.32 -37.89
C GLN A 24 5.07 -16.31 -37.90
N PRO A 25 5.72 -16.84 -36.83
CA PRO A 25 7.06 -16.47 -36.43
C PRO A 25 8.17 -17.40 -36.92
N ARG A 26 9.38 -16.89 -37.10
CA ARG A 26 10.61 -17.67 -36.95
C ARG A 26 11.63 -16.94 -36.09
N SER A 27 12.13 -17.75 -35.15
CA SER A 27 13.15 -17.57 -34.15
C SER A 27 14.39 -16.73 -34.46
N THR A 28 14.78 -15.86 -33.55
CA THR A 28 16.07 -15.82 -32.83
C THR A 28 16.20 -14.50 -32.05
N GLU A 29 16.63 -14.62 -30.81
CA GLU A 29 16.74 -13.66 -29.71
C GLU A 29 17.42 -12.30 -30.00
N PRO A 30 17.24 -11.26 -29.13
CA PRO A 30 17.33 -11.31 -27.68
C PRO A 30 16.20 -10.62 -26.86
N ILE A 31 15.97 -11.18 -25.72
CA ILE A 31 15.12 -10.81 -24.63
C ILE A 31 15.60 -9.50 -24.00
N MET A 32 14.94 -8.35 -24.20
CA MET A 32 15.02 -7.21 -23.29
C MET A 32 13.97 -6.09 -23.47
N ILE A 33 12.98 -6.23 -24.36
CA ILE A 33 11.99 -5.15 -24.56
C ILE A 33 10.53 -5.57 -24.24
N ARG A 34 10.30 -6.76 -23.69
CA ARG A 34 8.93 -7.25 -23.46
C ARG A 34 8.33 -6.96 -22.08
N HIS A 35 9.06 -6.39 -21.14
CA HIS A 35 8.57 -6.20 -19.76
C HIS A 35 8.01 -4.80 -19.46
N VAL A 36 8.25 -3.79 -20.27
CA VAL A 36 7.79 -2.42 -20.00
C VAL A 36 6.34 -2.17 -20.46
N ALA A 37 5.87 -2.90 -21.47
CA ALA A 37 4.50 -2.72 -21.99
C ALA A 37 3.40 -3.39 -21.16
N THR A 38 3.74 -4.35 -20.29
CA THR A 38 2.77 -5.15 -19.54
C THR A 38 2.38 -4.52 -18.19
N ILE A 39 3.19 -3.61 -17.66
CA ILE A 39 2.96 -3.01 -16.33
C ILE A 39 1.96 -1.85 -16.41
N THR A 40 1.86 -1.15 -17.51
CA THR A 40 0.91 -0.02 -17.65
C THR A 40 -0.55 -0.46 -17.88
N VAL A 41 -0.80 -1.72 -18.25
CA VAL A 41 -2.16 -2.25 -18.51
C VAL A 41 -2.78 -2.91 -17.27
N VAL A 42 -2.00 -3.30 -16.26
CA VAL A 42 -2.51 -4.04 -15.07
C VAL A 42 -3.17 -3.12 -14.04
N PHE A 43 -2.95 -1.81 -14.06
CA PHE A 43 -3.55 -0.89 -13.09
C PHE A 43 -4.99 -0.45 -13.40
N CYS A 44 -5.55 -0.81 -14.56
CA CYS A 44 -6.93 -0.46 -14.97
C CYS A 44 -7.94 -1.63 -15.02
N LEU A 45 -7.57 -2.86 -14.63
CA LEU A 45 -8.40 -4.06 -14.90
C LEU A 45 -8.80 -4.90 -13.67
N LEU A 46 -9.14 -4.28 -12.55
CA LEU A 46 -9.68 -5.03 -11.40
C LEU A 46 -10.94 -4.41 -10.79
N VAL A 47 -11.97 -4.20 -11.58
CA VAL A 47 -13.36 -4.25 -11.10
C VAL A 47 -14.27 -4.62 -12.28
N VAL A 48 -14.51 -5.88 -12.55
CA VAL A 48 -15.80 -6.47 -12.99
C VAL A 48 -15.62 -7.99 -13.09
N ALA A 49 -16.14 -8.70 -12.15
CA ALA A 49 -16.47 -10.12 -12.30
C ALA A 49 -17.80 -10.40 -11.59
N ALA A 50 -18.89 -10.29 -12.31
CA ALA A 50 -20.08 -11.08 -12.04
C ALA A 50 -21.04 -11.02 -13.26
N SER A 51 -21.41 -12.21 -13.71
CA SER A 51 -22.53 -12.53 -14.60
C SER A 51 -22.18 -12.88 -16.04
N SER A 52 -21.79 -14.14 -16.23
CA SER A 52 -21.87 -14.81 -17.54
C SER A 52 -23.26 -15.46 -17.70
N ARG A 53 -24.04 -14.99 -18.65
CA ARG A 53 -25.09 -15.80 -19.30
C ARG A 53 -24.69 -15.95 -20.77
N GLN A 54 -24.41 -17.18 -21.17
CA GLN A 54 -24.20 -17.56 -22.56
C GLN A 54 -25.49 -17.42 -23.35
N ALA A 55 -25.45 -16.62 -24.41
CA ALA A 55 -26.42 -16.69 -25.50
C ALA A 55 -25.70 -17.20 -26.75
N LYS A 56 -26.16 -18.33 -27.29
CA LYS A 56 -25.76 -18.86 -28.59
C LYS A 56 -26.28 -17.90 -29.68
N ALA A 57 -25.39 -17.45 -30.57
CA ALA A 57 -25.77 -16.74 -31.78
C ALA A 57 -25.21 -17.45 -33.00
N ASP A 58 -26.05 -17.67 -34.00
CA ASP A 58 -25.74 -18.23 -35.32
C ASP A 58 -24.82 -17.29 -36.13
N PRO A 59 -23.92 -17.82 -36.96
CA PRO A 59 -23.05 -16.98 -37.77
C PRO A 59 -23.78 -16.53 -39.08
N LYS A 60 -24.26 -15.29 -39.11
CA LYS A 60 -24.58 -14.61 -40.37
C LYS A 60 -23.40 -13.70 -40.74
N THR A 61 -22.79 -14.01 -41.91
CA THR A 61 -21.75 -13.22 -42.58
C THR A 61 -22.26 -11.81 -42.82
N PRO A 62 -21.55 -10.76 -42.37
CA PRO A 62 -21.89 -9.39 -42.73
C PRO A 62 -21.49 -9.08 -44.20
N PRO A 63 -22.21 -8.19 -44.89
CA PRO A 63 -21.84 -7.76 -46.24
C PRO A 63 -20.53 -6.96 -46.23
N ALA A 64 -19.73 -7.10 -47.29
CA ALA A 64 -18.47 -6.38 -47.49
C ALA A 64 -18.70 -4.86 -47.45
N GLY A 65 -18.42 -4.27 -46.30
CA GLY A 65 -18.38 -2.81 -46.14
C GLY A 65 -17.11 -2.24 -46.78
N THR A 66 -17.25 -1.16 -47.50
CA THR A 66 -16.17 -0.33 -48.09
C THR A 66 -15.11 -0.07 -47.01
N ALA A 67 -13.88 -0.48 -47.31
CA ALA A 67 -12.73 -0.21 -46.44
C ALA A 67 -12.59 1.31 -46.26
N GLU A 68 -12.93 1.78 -45.06
CA GLU A 68 -12.66 3.15 -44.66
C GLU A 68 -11.13 3.36 -44.73
N LYS A 69 -10.66 4.33 -45.51
CA LYS A 69 -9.24 4.68 -45.59
C LYS A 69 -8.79 5.05 -44.16
N VAL A 70 -8.05 4.14 -43.52
CA VAL A 70 -7.40 4.43 -42.24
C VAL A 70 -6.45 5.61 -42.48
N ALA A 71 -6.82 6.78 -41.97
CA ALA A 71 -5.97 7.95 -42.07
C ALA A 71 -4.67 7.68 -41.29
N THR A 72 -3.53 7.82 -41.93
CA THR A 72 -2.23 7.74 -41.26
C THR A 72 -2.14 8.87 -40.25
N PRO A 73 -2.00 8.57 -38.97
CA PRO A 73 -1.90 9.62 -37.93
C PRO A 73 -0.64 10.45 -38.18
N ARG A 74 -0.79 11.77 -38.13
CA ARG A 74 0.34 12.72 -38.28
C ARG A 74 0.47 13.50 -36.97
N ILE A 75 1.68 13.59 -36.47
CA ILE A 75 2.05 14.42 -35.30
C ILE A 75 2.92 15.56 -35.84
N ALA A 76 2.48 16.80 -35.63
CA ALA A 76 3.28 17.99 -35.94
C ALA A 76 3.74 18.62 -34.61
N ILE A 77 5.05 18.77 -34.44
CA ILE A 77 5.65 19.43 -33.30
C ILE A 77 6.21 20.77 -33.76
N ASP A 78 5.64 21.86 -33.26
CA ASP A 78 6.13 23.21 -33.50
C ASP A 78 7.07 23.62 -32.39
N ALA A 79 8.37 23.45 -32.58
CA ALA A 79 9.41 23.76 -31.62
C ALA A 79 9.57 25.28 -31.35
N GLY A 80 8.95 26.14 -32.16
CA GLY A 80 8.91 27.60 -31.92
C GLY A 80 7.83 28.02 -30.96
N LYS A 81 6.86 27.14 -30.62
CA LYS A 81 5.78 27.42 -29.68
C LYS A 81 6.03 26.72 -28.34
N VAL A 82 6.97 27.24 -27.59
CA VAL A 82 7.31 26.76 -26.25
C VAL A 82 6.43 27.45 -25.22
N ARG A 83 5.89 26.69 -24.27
CA ARG A 83 5.20 27.21 -23.06
C ARG A 83 6.11 27.00 -21.83
N GLU A 84 5.64 27.45 -20.68
CA GLU A 84 6.31 27.21 -19.41
C GLU A 84 6.55 25.70 -19.20
N PRO A 85 7.70 25.30 -18.57
CA PRO A 85 8.00 23.91 -18.28
C PRO A 85 6.88 23.27 -17.48
N MET A 86 6.54 22.06 -17.85
CA MET A 86 5.58 21.24 -17.11
C MET A 86 6.12 20.93 -15.71
N SER A 87 5.30 21.09 -14.67
CA SER A 87 5.72 20.73 -13.31
C SER A 87 6.06 19.24 -13.22
N LYS A 88 7.20 18.92 -12.60
CA LYS A 88 7.58 17.51 -12.31
C LYS A 88 6.51 16.75 -11.51
N TYR A 89 5.74 17.44 -10.69
CA TYR A 89 4.73 16.85 -9.81
C TYR A 89 3.57 16.18 -10.52
N ILE A 90 3.38 16.41 -11.82
CA ILE A 90 2.41 15.63 -12.63
C ILE A 90 2.75 14.14 -12.69
N TYR A 91 4.02 13.76 -12.43
CA TYR A 91 4.49 12.38 -12.34
C TYR A 91 4.46 11.85 -10.90
N GLY A 92 3.84 12.59 -9.99
CA GLY A 92 3.63 12.15 -8.60
C GLY A 92 2.81 10.88 -8.52
N GLN A 93 2.99 10.13 -7.44
CA GLN A 93 2.33 8.87 -7.20
C GLN A 93 1.48 8.93 -5.93
N PHE A 94 0.54 8.01 -5.84
CA PHE A 94 -0.37 7.87 -4.72
C PHE A 94 -0.39 6.42 -4.25
N ILE A 95 -0.22 6.22 -2.95
CA ILE A 95 -0.35 4.91 -2.31
C ILE A 95 -1.37 4.97 -1.18
N GLU A 96 -2.14 3.91 -1.02
CA GLU A 96 -3.21 3.80 -0.05
C GLU A 96 -3.22 2.42 0.63
N HIS A 97 -3.71 2.35 1.85
CA HIS A 97 -3.99 1.09 2.57
C HIS A 97 -5.23 0.39 1.96
N LEU A 98 -5.10 0.05 0.69
CA LEU A 98 -6.15 -0.55 -0.17
C LEU A 98 -5.59 -1.76 -0.91
N GLY A 99 -6.30 -2.88 -0.84
CA GLY A 99 -5.95 -4.09 -1.57
C GLY A 99 -4.52 -4.55 -1.29
N ARG A 100 -3.72 -4.70 -2.33
CA ARG A 100 -2.31 -5.12 -2.24
C ARG A 100 -1.31 -4.00 -2.55
N CYS A 101 -1.72 -2.74 -2.43
CA CYS A 101 -0.81 -1.62 -2.69
C CYS A 101 0.35 -1.59 -1.68
N ILE A 102 0.05 -1.64 -0.40
CA ILE A 102 1.04 -1.63 0.69
C ILE A 102 1.35 -3.06 1.15
N TYR A 103 0.39 -3.75 1.77
CA TYR A 103 0.59 -5.13 2.21
C TYR A 103 0.55 -6.11 1.03
N GLY A 104 1.65 -6.86 0.85
CA GLY A 104 1.87 -7.73 -0.31
C GLY A 104 2.30 -7.01 -1.60
N GLY A 105 2.40 -5.67 -1.57
CA GLY A 105 2.96 -4.82 -2.62
C GLY A 105 4.30 -4.22 -2.20
N ILE A 106 4.27 -3.14 -1.42
CA ILE A 106 5.47 -2.45 -0.92
C ILE A 106 6.05 -3.16 0.30
N TRP A 107 5.20 -3.56 1.25
CA TRP A 107 5.60 -4.18 2.51
C TRP A 107 5.91 -5.66 2.33
N ALA A 108 7.04 -6.12 2.88
CA ALA A 108 7.59 -7.44 2.64
C ALA A 108 7.04 -8.54 3.56
N GLU A 109 6.14 -8.22 4.50
CA GLU A 109 5.54 -9.23 5.37
C GLU A 109 4.79 -10.28 4.55
N MET A 110 5.12 -11.54 4.76
CA MET A 110 4.56 -12.68 4.05
C MET A 110 3.32 -13.26 4.74
N LEU A 111 3.17 -13.01 6.05
CA LEU A 111 2.07 -13.54 6.85
C LEU A 111 0.91 -12.56 6.87
N GLU A 112 -0.24 -13.01 6.45
CA GLU A 112 -1.49 -12.27 6.60
C GLU A 112 -1.98 -12.39 8.06
N ASP A 113 -2.64 -11.33 8.54
CA ASP A 113 -3.19 -11.29 9.91
C ASP A 113 -2.21 -11.81 10.99
N ARG A 114 -0.97 -11.37 10.91
CA ARG A 114 0.11 -11.81 11.80
C ARG A 114 -0.09 -11.45 13.30
N LYS A 115 -1.09 -10.62 13.60
CA LYS A 115 -1.48 -10.15 14.94
C LYS A 115 -2.83 -10.70 15.40
N PHE A 116 -3.40 -11.67 14.67
CA PHE A 116 -4.60 -12.40 15.03
C PHE A 116 -5.84 -11.51 15.24
N PHE A 117 -6.08 -10.57 14.33
CA PHE A 117 -7.31 -9.77 14.30
C PHE A 117 -8.55 -10.67 14.19
N TYR A 118 -8.52 -11.64 13.27
CA TYR A 118 -9.52 -12.70 13.22
C TYR A 118 -9.17 -13.85 14.15
N PRO A 119 -10.16 -14.45 14.83
CA PRO A 119 -9.95 -15.67 15.61
C PRO A 119 -9.35 -16.79 14.74
N VAL A 120 -8.31 -17.45 15.23
CA VAL A 120 -7.75 -18.64 14.57
C VAL A 120 -8.83 -19.69 14.34
N GLY A 121 -8.88 -20.28 13.15
CA GLY A 121 -9.91 -21.25 12.75
C GLY A 121 -11.21 -20.65 12.24
N ASN A 122 -11.40 -19.32 12.35
CA ASN A 122 -12.51 -18.62 11.68
C ASN A 122 -12.34 -18.67 10.15
N GLU A 123 -13.44 -18.59 9.40
CA GLU A 123 -13.40 -18.61 7.93
C GLU A 123 -12.58 -17.46 7.30
N LYS A 124 -12.59 -16.27 7.94
CA LYS A 124 -11.82 -15.10 7.50
C LYS A 124 -10.35 -15.13 7.94
N SER A 125 -9.99 -16.05 8.87
CA SER A 125 -8.62 -16.13 9.35
C SER A 125 -7.75 -16.93 8.38
N PRO A 126 -6.58 -16.42 7.99
CA PRO A 126 -5.59 -17.21 7.24
C PRO A 126 -4.97 -18.31 8.09
N TRP A 127 -5.09 -18.21 9.41
CA TRP A 127 -4.55 -19.16 10.37
C TRP A 127 -5.48 -20.35 10.60
N LYS A 128 -4.96 -21.56 10.44
CA LYS A 128 -5.67 -22.82 10.65
C LYS A 128 -5.15 -23.54 11.88
N VAL A 129 -6.03 -24.30 12.52
CA VAL A 129 -5.66 -25.14 13.65
C VAL A 129 -4.93 -26.39 13.17
N LEU A 130 -3.83 -26.75 13.85
CA LEU A 130 -3.15 -28.01 13.76
C LEU A 130 -3.53 -28.87 14.97
N GLY A 131 -4.14 -30.05 14.72
CA GLY A 131 -4.65 -30.93 15.78
C GLY A 131 -6.12 -30.66 16.14
N PRO A 132 -6.56 -31.08 17.32
CA PRO A 132 -7.96 -30.91 17.74
C PRO A 132 -8.36 -29.42 17.91
N ALA A 133 -9.49 -29.04 17.32
CA ALA A 133 -9.93 -27.64 17.32
C ALA A 133 -10.20 -27.08 18.71
N ASN A 134 -10.65 -27.92 19.65
CA ASN A 134 -10.91 -27.51 21.04
C ASN A 134 -9.64 -27.24 21.87
N GLN A 135 -8.45 -27.54 21.33
CA GLN A 135 -7.16 -27.24 21.95
C GLN A 135 -6.61 -25.86 21.58
N VAL A 136 -7.25 -25.14 20.64
CA VAL A 136 -6.86 -23.78 20.26
C VAL A 136 -7.99 -22.81 20.61
N ALA A 137 -7.73 -21.91 21.54
CA ALA A 137 -8.66 -20.87 21.97
C ALA A 137 -8.15 -19.48 21.59
N ASN A 138 -9.05 -18.56 21.32
CA ASN A 138 -8.73 -17.14 21.06
C ASN A 138 -8.94 -16.35 22.36
N ASP A 139 -7.92 -16.30 23.20
CA ASP A 139 -8.00 -15.85 24.58
C ASP A 139 -7.88 -14.31 24.69
N PRO A 140 -8.92 -13.62 25.24
CA PRO A 140 -8.86 -12.18 25.47
C PRO A 140 -8.20 -11.80 26.82
N LYS A 141 -7.86 -12.75 27.68
CA LYS A 141 -7.36 -12.47 29.03
C LYS A 141 -5.89 -12.05 29.04
N GLN A 142 -5.12 -12.52 28.08
CA GLN A 142 -3.68 -12.23 27.99
C GLN A 142 -3.27 -11.89 26.55
N PRO A 143 -3.85 -10.84 25.93
CA PRO A 143 -3.46 -10.45 24.59
C PRO A 143 -2.05 -9.85 24.60
N PHE A 144 -1.24 -10.18 23.59
CA PHE A 144 0.03 -9.52 23.35
C PHE A 144 -0.18 -8.12 22.76
N VAL A 145 -1.06 -8.06 21.77
CA VAL A 145 -1.49 -6.84 21.06
C VAL A 145 -2.93 -7.04 20.55
N GLY A 146 -3.68 -5.97 20.40
CA GLY A 146 -5.08 -6.06 20.00
C GLY A 146 -5.96 -6.59 21.14
N VAL A 147 -6.94 -7.41 20.80
CA VAL A 147 -7.99 -7.84 21.75
C VAL A 147 -7.90 -9.32 22.16
N ARG A 148 -7.02 -10.11 21.54
CA ARG A 148 -6.85 -11.54 21.81
C ARG A 148 -5.49 -12.05 21.37
N SER A 149 -5.08 -13.20 21.93
CA SER A 149 -3.97 -14.01 21.40
C SER A 149 -4.40 -15.48 21.32
N PRO A 150 -3.97 -16.24 20.30
CA PRO A 150 -4.17 -17.68 20.28
C PRO A 150 -3.51 -18.35 21.49
N ARG A 151 -4.28 -19.14 22.21
CA ARG A 151 -3.83 -20.01 23.30
C ARG A 151 -3.94 -21.44 22.85
N ILE A 152 -2.84 -22.16 22.84
CA ILE A 152 -2.74 -23.56 22.45
C ILE A 152 -2.58 -24.41 23.73
N ALA A 153 -3.54 -25.32 23.97
CA ALA A 153 -3.53 -26.24 25.11
C ALA A 153 -2.97 -27.60 24.68
N LEU A 154 -2.06 -28.15 25.46
CA LEU A 154 -1.39 -29.42 25.20
C LEU A 154 -1.82 -30.47 26.23
N ALA A 155 -2.18 -31.65 25.75
CA ALA A 155 -2.68 -32.74 26.59
C ALA A 155 -1.58 -33.60 27.25
N GLY A 156 -0.32 -33.45 26.85
CA GLY A 156 0.77 -34.29 27.34
C GLY A 156 0.77 -35.73 26.75
N ASP A 157 0.02 -35.95 25.67
CA ASP A 157 -0.11 -37.26 24.99
C ASP A 157 0.91 -37.46 23.87
N GLY A 158 1.88 -36.56 23.75
CA GLY A 158 2.93 -36.58 22.71
C GLY A 158 2.47 -36.12 21.32
N LYS A 159 1.19 -35.75 21.14
CA LYS A 159 0.71 -35.24 19.86
C LYS A 159 0.95 -33.75 19.75
N SER A 160 1.40 -33.35 18.56
CA SER A 160 1.66 -31.95 18.24
C SER A 160 0.36 -31.18 18.00
N VAL A 161 0.20 -30.04 18.67
CA VAL A 161 -0.93 -29.11 18.51
C VAL A 161 -0.41 -27.72 18.28
N GLY A 162 -1.09 -26.95 17.42
CA GLY A 162 -0.65 -25.61 17.09
C GLY A 162 -1.51 -24.90 16.07
N ILE A 163 -0.88 -24.00 15.35
CA ILE A 163 -1.51 -23.20 14.28
C ILE A 163 -0.60 -23.14 13.05
N SER A 164 -1.19 -22.93 11.87
CA SER A 164 -0.45 -22.80 10.62
C SER A 164 -1.06 -21.75 9.69
N GLN A 165 -0.21 -21.19 8.84
CA GLN A 165 -0.62 -20.39 7.70
C GLN A 165 0.07 -20.92 6.44
N ALA A 166 -0.68 -21.15 5.38
CA ALA A 166 -0.24 -21.69 4.10
C ALA A 166 -0.15 -20.61 3.01
N GLU A 167 0.01 -21.05 1.76
CA GLU A 167 0.09 -20.21 0.55
C GLU A 167 1.27 -19.21 0.55
N LEU A 168 2.39 -19.61 1.19
CA LEU A 168 3.61 -18.82 1.20
C LEU A 168 4.46 -19.12 -0.03
N ALA A 169 4.79 -18.06 -0.81
CA ALA A 169 5.69 -18.19 -1.95
C ALA A 169 7.14 -18.25 -1.47
N LEU A 170 7.75 -19.44 -1.55
CA LEU A 170 9.14 -19.67 -1.16
C LEU A 170 10.00 -19.93 -2.39
N ARG A 171 11.27 -19.49 -2.35
CA ARG A 171 12.25 -19.69 -3.43
C ARG A 171 13.47 -20.44 -2.90
N LYS A 172 13.93 -21.43 -3.65
CA LYS A 172 15.10 -22.25 -3.32
C LYS A 172 16.33 -21.39 -3.07
N GLY A 173 17.01 -21.62 -1.95
CA GLY A 173 18.20 -20.90 -1.55
C GLY A 173 17.96 -19.49 -1.00
N LYS A 174 16.72 -18.98 -1.07
CA LYS A 174 16.39 -17.66 -0.53
C LYS A 174 16.29 -17.72 1.00
N PRO A 175 17.00 -16.87 1.73
CA PRO A 175 16.86 -16.76 3.18
C PRO A 175 15.62 -15.92 3.54
N TYR A 176 15.00 -16.30 4.66
CA TYR A 176 13.86 -15.62 5.28
C TYR A 176 14.21 -15.30 6.72
N VAL A 177 13.80 -14.11 7.17
CA VAL A 177 13.98 -13.65 8.54
C VAL A 177 12.63 -13.32 9.17
N GLY A 178 12.55 -13.50 10.46
CA GLY A 178 11.32 -13.22 11.16
C GLY A 178 11.53 -13.17 12.66
N ARG A 179 10.43 -13.17 13.36
CA ARG A 179 10.39 -13.21 14.82
C ARG A 179 9.03 -13.71 15.29
N ILE A 180 9.01 -14.31 16.47
CA ILE A 180 7.80 -14.73 17.13
C ILE A 180 7.81 -14.28 18.59
N TRP A 181 6.67 -13.91 19.12
CA TRP A 181 6.47 -13.63 20.54
C TRP A 181 5.66 -14.75 21.17
N LEU A 182 6.23 -15.42 22.15
CA LEU A 182 5.63 -16.55 22.86
C LEU A 182 5.57 -16.30 24.36
N ALA A 183 4.50 -16.79 24.97
CA ALA A 183 4.37 -16.91 26.43
C ALA A 183 3.71 -18.25 26.77
N GLY A 184 3.90 -18.78 27.96
CA GLY A 184 3.26 -20.03 28.39
C GLY A 184 3.85 -20.64 29.66
N SER A 185 3.38 -21.83 29.99
CA SER A 185 3.92 -22.60 31.10
C SER A 185 5.23 -23.28 30.71
N GLU A 186 6.12 -23.50 31.69
CA GLU A 186 7.44 -24.08 31.44
C GLU A 186 7.36 -25.54 30.95
N GLU A 187 6.29 -26.24 31.30
CA GLU A 187 6.05 -27.65 30.97
C GLU A 187 5.63 -27.87 29.49
N VAL A 188 5.39 -26.82 28.76
CA VAL A 188 5.06 -26.90 27.32
C VAL A 188 6.16 -27.65 26.56
N GLY A 189 7.41 -27.58 27.06
CA GLY A 189 8.57 -28.09 26.33
C GLY A 189 8.89 -27.20 25.11
N PRO A 190 9.66 -27.69 24.15
CA PRO A 190 10.02 -26.87 22.99
C PRO A 190 8.81 -26.55 22.13
N VAL A 191 8.67 -25.26 21.77
CA VAL A 191 7.76 -24.81 20.72
C VAL A 191 8.51 -24.83 19.38
N SER A 192 8.03 -25.62 18.45
CA SER A 192 8.58 -25.75 17.11
C SER A 192 7.97 -24.73 16.17
N VAL A 193 8.81 -23.92 15.50
CA VAL A 193 8.42 -23.03 14.41
C VAL A 193 9.03 -23.55 13.12
N SER A 194 8.22 -24.04 12.19
CA SER A 194 8.66 -24.74 10.98
C SER A 194 8.25 -24.00 9.72
N LEU A 195 9.21 -23.66 8.87
CA LEU A 195 8.94 -23.24 7.49
C LEU A 195 9.01 -24.47 6.59
N ILE A 196 7.94 -24.73 5.83
CA ILE A 196 7.70 -25.97 5.09
C ILE A 196 7.51 -25.64 3.62
N TRP A 197 8.23 -26.33 2.74
CA TRP A 197 8.18 -26.17 1.29
C TRP A 197 7.74 -27.42 0.52
N GLY A 198 7.30 -28.48 1.25
CA GLY A 198 6.76 -29.69 0.65
C GLY A 198 6.31 -30.69 1.73
N ASP A 199 5.80 -31.85 1.32
CA ASP A 199 5.14 -32.80 2.22
C ASP A 199 6.09 -33.80 2.91
N GLY A 200 7.32 -33.96 2.43
CA GLY A 200 8.30 -34.86 3.02
C GLY A 200 8.87 -34.33 4.34
N PRO A 201 9.33 -35.23 5.25
CA PRO A 201 9.90 -34.84 6.54
C PRO A 201 11.16 -33.97 6.42
N GLN A 202 11.90 -34.09 5.31
CA GLN A 202 13.06 -33.25 5.00
C GLN A 202 12.73 -31.96 4.24
N GLN A 203 11.44 -31.73 3.92
CA GLN A 203 11.01 -30.55 3.16
C GLN A 203 10.56 -29.42 4.08
N ARG A 204 11.32 -29.26 5.17
CA ARG A 204 11.12 -28.19 6.16
C ARG A 204 12.40 -27.82 6.87
N GLN A 205 12.41 -26.64 7.43
CA GLN A 205 13.38 -26.24 8.44
C GLN A 205 12.61 -25.83 9.70
N THR A 206 13.05 -26.35 10.86
CA THR A 206 12.41 -26.09 12.16
C THR A 206 13.37 -25.35 13.06
N ILE A 207 12.86 -24.33 13.73
CA ILE A 207 13.50 -23.64 14.85
C ILE A 207 12.78 -24.08 16.11
N SER A 208 13.55 -24.59 17.08
CA SER A 208 13.06 -25.01 18.39
C SER A 208 13.22 -23.87 19.38
N VAL A 209 12.14 -23.44 20.02
CA VAL A 209 12.18 -22.53 21.15
C VAL A 209 12.11 -23.37 22.44
N GLU A 210 13.29 -23.68 22.96
CA GLU A 210 13.47 -24.67 24.03
C GLU A 210 12.74 -24.32 25.33
N ARG A 211 12.64 -23.01 25.65
CA ARG A 211 12.00 -22.55 26.88
C ARG A 211 11.14 -21.34 26.60
N ILE A 212 9.95 -21.36 27.17
CA ILE A 212 9.03 -20.22 27.24
C ILE A 212 8.75 -19.90 28.69
N SER A 213 8.23 -18.71 28.94
CA SER A 213 7.87 -18.25 30.29
C SER A 213 6.47 -17.64 30.29
N ALA A 214 5.91 -17.39 31.45
CA ALA A 214 4.60 -16.76 31.58
C ALA A 214 4.53 -15.35 30.94
N LYS A 215 5.68 -14.70 30.73
CA LYS A 215 5.77 -13.41 30.06
C LYS A 215 6.15 -13.59 28.58
N TYR A 216 5.54 -12.81 27.71
CA TYR A 216 5.89 -12.81 26.29
C TYR A 216 7.37 -12.47 26.06
N ALA A 217 8.05 -13.35 25.39
CA ALA A 217 9.45 -13.18 24.97
C ALA A 217 9.57 -13.30 23.46
N LYS A 218 10.45 -12.47 22.87
CA LYS A 218 10.73 -12.44 21.45
C LYS A 218 11.82 -13.43 21.09
N THR A 219 11.55 -14.30 20.11
CA THR A 219 12.53 -15.22 19.52
C THR A 219 12.73 -14.86 18.04
N PRO A 220 13.99 -14.65 17.59
CA PRO A 220 14.27 -14.41 16.18
C PRO A 220 14.12 -15.73 15.39
N LEU A 221 13.65 -15.59 14.14
CA LEU A 221 13.49 -16.70 13.20
C LEU A 221 14.41 -16.47 11.99
N ARG A 222 15.07 -17.54 11.54
CA ARG A 222 15.89 -17.55 10.32
C ARG A 222 15.71 -18.87 9.60
N PHE A 223 15.27 -18.80 8.35
CA PHE A 223 15.05 -19.97 7.50
C PHE A 223 15.72 -19.79 6.15
N THR A 224 16.05 -20.91 5.51
CA THR A 224 16.44 -20.96 4.10
C THR A 224 15.64 -22.05 3.43
N ALA A 225 14.81 -21.71 2.45
CA ALA A 225 14.01 -22.69 1.74
C ALA A 225 14.91 -23.55 0.82
N ALA A 226 14.72 -24.87 0.82
CA ALA A 226 15.49 -25.77 -0.02
C ALA A 226 14.82 -26.09 -1.37
N ALA A 227 13.58 -25.63 -1.59
CA ALA A 227 12.86 -25.79 -2.85
C ALA A 227 12.00 -24.56 -3.15
N ASP A 228 11.64 -24.38 -4.44
CA ASP A 228 10.63 -23.45 -4.88
C ASP A 228 9.23 -24.00 -4.61
N THR A 229 8.35 -23.17 -4.10
CA THR A 229 6.93 -23.49 -3.94
C THR A 229 6.10 -22.22 -3.79
N ASP A 230 4.88 -22.22 -4.27
CA ASP A 230 3.87 -21.19 -3.98
C ASP A 230 2.85 -21.70 -2.93
N LYS A 231 3.05 -22.91 -2.40
CA LYS A 231 2.23 -23.56 -1.36
C LYS A 231 2.99 -23.82 -0.07
N GLY A 232 4.01 -23.00 0.20
CA GLY A 232 4.74 -23.05 1.46
C GLY A 232 3.85 -22.76 2.64
N ARG A 233 4.25 -23.19 3.84
CA ARG A 233 3.49 -22.89 5.06
C ARG A 233 4.42 -22.69 6.26
N LEU A 234 3.96 -21.87 7.19
CA LEU A 234 4.55 -21.71 8.51
C LEU A 234 3.70 -22.45 9.52
N GLU A 235 4.31 -23.34 10.31
CA GLU A 235 3.67 -24.07 11.41
C GLU A 235 4.29 -23.67 12.74
N ILE A 236 3.46 -23.47 13.77
CA ILE A 236 3.85 -23.16 15.14
C ILE A 236 3.15 -24.18 16.03
N SER A 237 3.90 -25.10 16.65
CA SER A 237 3.30 -26.21 17.40
C SER A 237 4.20 -26.70 18.55
N ALA A 238 3.60 -27.42 19.49
CA ALA A 238 4.29 -28.13 20.54
C ALA A 238 3.56 -29.44 20.90
N ALA A 239 4.24 -30.34 21.63
CA ALA A 239 3.71 -31.68 22.00
C ALA A 239 3.82 -31.98 23.51
N GLY A 240 4.21 -31.01 24.35
CA GLY A 240 4.37 -31.18 25.79
C GLY A 240 3.07 -31.14 26.58
N PHE A 241 3.10 -30.52 27.75
CA PHE A 241 1.95 -30.39 28.64
C PHE A 241 1.71 -28.91 28.97
N GLY A 242 0.47 -28.54 29.30
CA GLY A 242 0.14 -27.17 29.68
C GLY A 242 -0.41 -26.31 28.54
N SER A 243 -0.01 -25.05 28.44
CA SER A 243 -0.45 -24.20 27.35
C SER A 243 0.53 -23.08 27.02
N PHE A 244 0.51 -22.65 25.75
CA PHE A 244 1.27 -21.51 25.28
C PHE A 244 0.41 -20.56 24.46
N TYR A 245 0.86 -19.31 24.39
CA TYR A 245 0.27 -18.21 23.62
C TYR A 245 1.19 -17.78 22.51
N VAL A 246 0.63 -17.48 21.35
CA VAL A 246 1.32 -16.81 20.26
C VAL A 246 0.87 -15.34 20.25
N GLY A 247 1.78 -14.42 20.58
CA GLY A 247 1.47 -13.00 20.65
C GLY A 247 1.37 -12.35 19.29
N THR A 248 2.42 -12.52 18.50
CA THR A 248 2.50 -12.13 17.07
C THR A 248 3.66 -12.89 16.43
N VAL A 249 3.64 -12.99 15.12
CA VAL A 249 4.70 -13.61 14.33
C VAL A 249 4.92 -12.83 13.04
N SER A 250 6.18 -12.77 12.58
CA SER A 250 6.55 -12.08 11.33
C SER A 250 7.48 -12.98 10.54
N LEU A 251 7.34 -12.97 9.22
CA LEU A 251 8.22 -13.65 8.28
C LEU A 251 8.38 -12.81 7.02
N MET A 252 9.61 -12.44 6.71
CA MET A 252 9.95 -11.63 5.53
C MET A 252 11.12 -12.23 4.77
N PRO A 253 11.27 -12.02 3.46
CA PRO A 253 12.54 -12.26 2.77
C PRO A 253 13.67 -11.49 3.46
N ALA A 254 14.84 -12.10 3.59
CA ALA A 254 15.97 -11.49 4.31
C ALA A 254 16.59 -10.29 3.58
N ASP A 255 16.34 -10.17 2.28
CA ASP A 255 16.75 -9.06 1.42
C ASP A 255 15.79 -7.85 1.49
N ASN A 256 14.77 -7.89 2.36
CA ASN A 256 13.91 -6.72 2.55
C ASN A 256 14.72 -5.49 2.99
N VAL A 257 14.26 -4.32 2.58
CA VAL A 257 14.88 -3.04 2.91
C VAL A 257 14.00 -2.30 3.92
N HIS A 258 14.33 -2.33 5.19
CA HIS A 258 13.50 -1.76 6.27
C HIS A 258 12.06 -2.26 6.27
N GLY A 259 11.84 -3.55 6.03
CA GLY A 259 10.52 -4.16 5.93
C GLY A 259 9.84 -4.00 4.56
N MET A 260 10.45 -3.31 3.61
CA MET A 260 9.92 -3.12 2.26
C MET A 260 10.52 -4.15 1.29
N ARG A 261 9.78 -4.52 0.28
CA ARG A 261 10.23 -5.43 -0.78
C ARG A 261 11.32 -4.77 -1.63
N ALA A 262 12.46 -5.44 -1.75
CA ALA A 262 13.61 -4.94 -2.51
C ALA A 262 13.30 -4.81 -4.01
N ASP A 263 12.58 -5.77 -4.60
CA ASP A 263 12.16 -5.78 -6.01
C ASP A 263 11.18 -4.64 -6.32
N THR A 264 10.20 -4.40 -5.45
CA THR A 264 9.26 -3.29 -5.59
C THR A 264 9.97 -1.94 -5.49
N LEU A 265 10.87 -1.78 -4.50
CA LEU A 265 11.65 -0.53 -4.38
C LEU A 265 12.54 -0.28 -5.60
N ALA A 266 13.12 -1.33 -6.21
CA ALA A 266 13.91 -1.18 -7.42
C ALA A 266 13.07 -0.64 -8.58
N ALA A 267 11.89 -1.25 -8.83
CA ALA A 267 10.97 -0.79 -9.87
C ALA A 267 10.46 0.64 -9.63
N LEU A 268 10.16 0.99 -8.38
CA LEU A 268 9.71 2.34 -8.02
C LEU A 268 10.82 3.41 -8.16
N ARG A 269 12.09 3.03 -8.01
CA ARG A 269 13.22 3.93 -8.34
C ARG A 269 13.32 4.21 -9.84
N GLU A 270 13.08 3.19 -10.68
CA GLU A 270 13.05 3.38 -12.14
C GLU A 270 11.90 4.29 -12.56
N LEU A 271 10.78 4.29 -11.81
CA LEU A 271 9.65 5.19 -12.04
C LEU A 271 10.01 6.66 -11.75
N ASP A 272 10.99 6.92 -10.88
CA ASP A 272 11.53 8.24 -10.51
C ASP A 272 10.45 9.28 -10.19
N ALA A 273 9.45 8.89 -9.42
CA ALA A 273 8.35 9.78 -9.06
C ALA A 273 8.80 10.86 -8.09
N PRO A 274 8.51 12.14 -8.35
CA PRO A 274 8.98 13.26 -7.53
C PRO A 274 8.30 13.36 -6.16
N VAL A 275 7.11 12.80 -6.02
CA VAL A 275 6.31 12.88 -4.80
C VAL A 275 5.43 11.63 -4.65
N TYR A 276 5.27 11.16 -3.42
CA TYR A 276 4.27 10.15 -3.06
C TYR A 276 3.29 10.69 -2.04
N ARG A 277 1.99 10.53 -2.32
CA ARG A 277 0.90 10.85 -1.40
C ARG A 277 0.50 9.62 -0.60
N TRP A 278 0.31 9.77 0.74
CA TRP A 278 -0.09 8.74 1.70
C TRP A 278 -0.90 9.40 2.86
N PRO A 279 -1.70 8.70 3.67
CA PRO A 279 -1.96 7.24 3.73
C PRO A 279 -3.09 6.79 2.81
N GLY A 280 -3.69 7.68 2.11
CA GLY A 280 -4.79 7.37 1.22
C GLY A 280 -5.60 8.58 0.84
N GLY A 281 -6.53 8.24 0.15
CA GLY A 281 -7.89 8.31 -0.27
C GLY A 281 -8.87 8.15 0.89
N ASN A 282 -9.77 7.21 0.73
CA ASN A 282 -10.83 6.99 1.71
C ASN A 282 -10.30 6.49 3.07
N PHE A 283 -9.19 5.78 3.07
CA PHE A 283 -8.57 5.24 4.28
C PHE A 283 -8.30 6.30 5.34
N VAL A 284 -7.78 7.49 4.95
CA VAL A 284 -7.31 8.50 5.90
C VAL A 284 -8.38 8.94 6.89
N SER A 285 -9.64 9.00 6.46
CA SER A 285 -10.73 9.56 7.29
C SER A 285 -11.09 8.71 8.51
N GLY A 286 -10.67 7.45 8.55
CA GLY A 286 -10.87 6.56 9.69
C GLY A 286 -9.56 6.11 10.36
N TYR A 287 -8.43 6.70 9.97
CA TYR A 287 -7.09 6.29 10.42
C TYR A 287 -6.60 7.15 11.59
N ASP A 288 -6.21 6.48 12.68
CA ASP A 288 -5.43 7.10 13.75
C ASP A 288 -3.93 6.84 13.47
N TRP A 289 -3.20 7.85 13.07
CA TRP A 289 -1.77 7.76 12.74
C TRP A 289 -0.91 7.26 13.91
N LYS A 290 -1.38 7.45 15.17
CA LYS A 290 -0.68 7.01 16.38
C LYS A 290 -0.62 5.49 16.50
N ASP A 291 -1.60 4.79 15.96
CA ASP A 291 -1.58 3.32 15.88
C ASP A 291 -0.47 2.81 14.93
N GLY A 292 0.01 3.65 14.00
CA GLY A 292 1.02 3.33 12.99
C GLY A 292 2.47 3.70 13.36
N ILE A 293 2.79 4.06 14.62
CA ILE A 293 4.14 4.44 15.04
C ILE A 293 4.66 3.60 16.21
N GLY A 294 5.97 3.61 16.46
CA GLY A 294 6.64 2.79 17.47
C GLY A 294 6.92 1.36 17.01
N ASP A 295 7.06 0.41 17.96
CA ASP A 295 7.36 -1.00 17.64
C ASP A 295 6.22 -1.65 16.85
N PRO A 296 6.43 -2.08 15.60
CA PRO A 296 5.39 -2.69 14.76
C PRO A 296 4.71 -3.91 15.40
N ASP A 297 5.39 -4.65 16.29
CA ASP A 297 4.79 -5.79 16.99
C ASP A 297 3.78 -5.39 18.05
N ARG A 298 3.84 -4.14 18.52
CA ARG A 298 2.95 -3.58 19.54
C ARG A 298 1.85 -2.68 19.00
N ARG A 299 1.90 -2.36 17.69
CA ARG A 299 0.86 -1.56 17.05
C ARG A 299 -0.44 -2.37 16.94
N PRO A 300 -1.58 -1.84 17.40
CA PRO A 300 -2.83 -2.59 17.42
C PRO A 300 -3.35 -2.83 15.99
N PRO A 301 -3.78 -4.06 15.68
CA PRO A 301 -4.55 -4.27 14.45
C PRO A 301 -5.94 -3.65 14.62
N ARG A 302 -6.41 -2.97 13.57
CA ARG A 302 -7.72 -2.29 13.52
C ARG A 302 -8.56 -2.80 12.36
N GLU A 303 -9.85 -2.51 12.37
CA GLU A 303 -10.67 -2.64 11.18
C GLU A 303 -10.38 -1.47 10.24
N ASN A 304 -10.06 -1.76 8.99
CA ASN A 304 -10.03 -0.75 7.94
C ASN A 304 -11.47 -0.35 7.59
N LEU A 305 -11.90 0.80 8.10
CA LEU A 305 -13.29 1.25 7.97
C LEU A 305 -13.67 1.59 6.54
N ALA A 306 -12.70 2.04 5.72
CA ALA A 306 -12.93 2.39 4.33
C ALA A 306 -13.03 1.16 3.41
N TRP A 307 -12.09 0.23 3.54
CA TRP A 307 -11.92 -0.87 2.58
C TRP A 307 -12.25 -2.24 3.16
N LYS A 308 -12.58 -2.28 4.46
CA LYS A 308 -12.86 -3.50 5.23
C LYS A 308 -11.65 -4.41 5.41
N GLY A 309 -11.76 -5.33 6.36
CA GLY A 309 -10.67 -6.21 6.72
C GLY A 309 -9.68 -5.60 7.72
N PRO A 310 -8.64 -6.34 8.09
CA PRO A 310 -7.69 -5.88 9.08
C PRO A 310 -6.68 -4.91 8.50
N GLU A 311 -6.45 -3.80 9.22
CA GLU A 311 -5.27 -2.97 9.11
C GLU A 311 -4.29 -3.39 10.20
N SER A 312 -3.11 -3.86 9.81
CA SER A 312 -2.12 -4.34 10.77
C SER A 312 -1.32 -3.22 11.42
N ASN A 313 -1.35 -2.02 10.87
CA ASN A 313 -0.53 -0.88 11.27
C ASN A 313 0.99 -1.15 11.23
N ASP A 314 1.43 -2.11 10.41
CA ASP A 314 2.86 -2.42 10.26
C ASP A 314 3.60 -1.39 9.40
N PHE A 315 2.88 -0.79 8.45
CA PHE A 315 3.36 0.30 7.62
C PHE A 315 2.64 1.58 8.03
N GLY A 316 3.32 2.45 8.75
CA GLY A 316 2.79 3.72 9.22
C GLY A 316 3.65 4.89 8.76
N LEU A 317 3.59 6.01 9.52
CA LEU A 317 4.25 7.26 9.17
C LEU A 317 5.78 7.10 9.04
N ASP A 318 6.43 6.41 9.98
CA ASP A 318 7.89 6.22 9.97
C ASP A 318 8.34 5.35 8.77
N GLU A 319 7.58 4.31 8.43
CA GLU A 319 7.84 3.47 7.27
C GLU A 319 7.62 4.23 5.96
N PHE A 320 6.54 5.02 5.86
CA PHE A 320 6.29 5.86 4.69
C PHE A 320 7.42 6.89 4.46
N LEU A 321 7.84 7.58 5.50
CA LEU A 321 8.90 8.58 5.39
C LEU A 321 10.27 7.93 5.10
N THR A 322 10.51 6.71 5.62
CA THR A 322 11.67 5.90 5.25
C THR A 322 11.59 5.47 3.78
N PHE A 323 10.43 5.05 3.30
CA PHE A 323 10.16 4.74 1.90
C PHE A 323 10.50 5.92 0.99
N CYS A 324 10.01 7.11 1.27
CA CYS A 324 10.30 8.31 0.49
C CYS A 324 11.81 8.62 0.46
N ARG A 325 12.49 8.54 1.60
CA ARG A 325 13.96 8.73 1.67
C ARG A 325 14.72 7.69 0.85
N ARG A 326 14.28 6.42 0.84
CA ARG A 326 14.92 5.36 0.06
C ARG A 326 14.72 5.50 -1.44
N LEU A 327 13.63 6.11 -1.87
CA LEU A 327 13.39 6.42 -3.29
C LEU A 327 14.00 7.77 -3.72
N GLY A 328 14.30 8.68 -2.79
CA GLY A 328 14.73 10.05 -3.09
C GLY A 328 13.57 10.95 -3.51
N THR A 329 12.35 10.66 -3.05
CA THR A 329 11.11 11.35 -3.40
C THR A 329 10.60 12.22 -2.24
N GLU A 330 9.78 13.22 -2.54
CA GLU A 330 9.14 14.07 -1.54
C GLU A 330 7.92 13.36 -0.92
N PRO A 331 7.75 13.37 0.42
CA PRO A 331 6.53 12.88 1.04
C PRO A 331 5.42 13.93 0.95
N TYR A 332 4.18 13.47 0.69
CA TYR A 332 2.95 14.23 0.75
C TYR A 332 1.98 13.50 1.68
N ILE A 333 1.68 14.08 2.84
CA ILE A 333 0.82 13.48 3.87
C ILE A 333 -0.57 14.09 3.80
N THR A 334 -1.59 13.24 3.88
CA THR A 334 -2.98 13.64 4.04
C THR A 334 -3.40 13.40 5.49
N VAL A 335 -3.80 14.46 6.21
CA VAL A 335 -4.27 14.34 7.60
C VAL A 335 -5.76 13.95 7.65
N ASN A 336 -6.17 13.31 8.75
CA ASN A 336 -7.55 12.88 8.96
C ASN A 336 -8.47 14.07 9.28
N SER A 337 -9.07 14.70 8.27
CA SER A 337 -10.13 15.70 8.46
C SER A 337 -11.55 15.12 8.40
N GLY A 338 -11.68 13.79 8.25
CA GLY A 338 -12.98 13.12 8.29
C GLY A 338 -13.48 12.96 9.72
N LEU A 339 -13.01 11.93 10.42
CA LEU A 339 -13.37 11.63 11.80
C LEU A 339 -12.41 12.23 12.83
N GLY A 340 -11.19 12.61 12.41
CA GLY A 340 -10.19 13.26 13.26
C GLY A 340 -10.43 14.75 13.48
N ASP A 341 -9.60 15.34 14.30
CA ASP A 341 -9.64 16.77 14.63
C ASP A 341 -8.31 17.49 14.32
N LYS A 342 -8.32 18.82 14.48
CA LYS A 342 -7.15 19.66 14.20
C LYS A 342 -5.97 19.40 15.14
N GLN A 343 -6.22 18.93 16.37
CA GLN A 343 -5.18 18.64 17.34
C GLN A 343 -4.40 17.38 16.93
N GLU A 344 -5.10 16.36 16.45
CA GLU A 344 -4.47 15.15 15.88
C GLU A 344 -3.58 15.49 14.69
N ALA A 345 -4.03 16.36 13.79
CA ALA A 345 -3.24 16.82 12.65
C ALA A 345 -1.98 17.61 13.08
N VAL A 346 -2.10 18.49 14.09
CA VAL A 346 -0.95 19.21 14.66
C VAL A 346 0.04 18.25 15.32
N GLU A 347 -0.44 17.24 16.04
CA GLU A 347 0.41 16.24 16.68
C GLU A 347 1.17 15.39 15.66
N GLU A 348 0.51 15.01 14.55
CA GLU A 348 1.14 14.30 13.43
C GLU A 348 2.22 15.15 12.77
N LEU A 349 1.92 16.43 12.50
CA LEU A 349 2.88 17.40 11.98
C LEU A 349 4.07 17.58 12.91
N GLN A 350 3.84 17.77 14.21
CA GLN A 350 4.90 17.92 15.21
C GLN A 350 5.72 16.65 15.36
N TYR A 351 5.10 15.47 15.30
CA TYR A 351 5.82 14.21 15.26
C TYR A 351 6.77 14.17 14.05
N ALA A 352 6.31 14.54 12.88
CA ALA A 352 7.11 14.54 11.67
C ALA A 352 8.22 15.60 11.68
N ASN A 353 7.91 16.85 12.02
CA ASN A 353 8.76 18.00 11.73
C ASN A 353 9.42 18.67 12.95
N ALA A 354 8.87 18.49 14.16
CA ALA A 354 9.41 19.21 15.31
C ALA A 354 10.84 18.73 15.69
N PRO A 355 11.70 19.63 16.20
CA PRO A 355 12.99 19.29 16.76
C PRO A 355 12.88 18.26 17.90
N ALA A 356 13.95 17.46 18.13
CA ALA A 356 13.94 16.36 19.10
C ALA A 356 13.81 16.82 20.56
N ASP A 357 13.99 18.08 20.87
CA ASP A 357 13.78 18.69 22.18
C ASP A 357 12.33 19.15 22.44
N GLN A 358 11.48 19.14 21.41
CA GLN A 358 10.04 19.43 21.52
C GLN A 358 9.21 18.14 21.66
N PRO A 359 7.96 18.21 22.18
CA PRO A 359 7.17 17.00 22.51
C PRO A 359 7.02 15.99 21.37
N GLY A 360 6.57 16.41 20.21
CA GLY A 360 6.41 15.53 19.04
C GLY A 360 7.75 14.97 18.56
N GLY A 361 8.79 15.81 18.47
CA GLY A 361 10.14 15.41 18.09
C GLY A 361 10.77 14.45 19.10
N ARG A 362 10.54 14.63 20.42
CA ARG A 362 10.98 13.66 21.45
C ARG A 362 10.31 12.31 21.27
N TRP A 363 9.01 12.28 20.93
CA TRP A 363 8.30 11.04 20.68
C TRP A 363 8.88 10.30 19.46
N ARG A 364 9.10 11.03 18.35
CA ARG A 364 9.79 10.50 17.17
C ARG A 364 11.20 9.95 17.51
N ALA A 365 12.00 10.72 18.27
CA ALA A 365 13.33 10.32 18.69
C ALA A 365 13.32 9.05 19.55
N LYS A 366 12.35 8.90 20.47
CA LYS A 366 12.12 7.68 21.25
C LYS A 366 11.81 6.47 20.38
N ASN A 367 11.15 6.68 19.24
CA ASN A 367 10.86 5.64 18.25
C ASN A 367 12.05 5.35 17.31
N GLY A 368 13.23 5.96 17.55
CA GLY A 368 14.45 5.68 16.80
C GLY A 368 14.77 6.67 15.68
N HIS A 369 13.98 7.74 15.53
CA HIS A 369 14.11 8.72 14.45
C HIS A 369 14.46 10.12 15.00
N LEU A 370 15.75 10.35 15.26
CA LEU A 370 16.21 11.58 15.94
C LEU A 370 15.98 12.84 15.10
N ALA A 371 16.34 12.82 13.81
CA ALA A 371 16.23 13.98 12.94
C ALA A 371 14.79 14.23 12.47
N PRO A 372 14.34 15.48 12.39
CA PRO A 372 13.07 15.81 11.73
C PRO A 372 12.98 15.25 10.32
N TYR A 373 11.79 14.86 9.91
CA TYR A 373 11.56 14.37 8.55
C TYR A 373 11.49 15.52 7.54
N GLY A 374 11.05 16.71 7.96
CA GLY A 374 10.96 17.88 7.10
C GLY A 374 9.91 17.75 6.02
N VAL A 375 8.75 17.19 6.35
CA VAL A 375 7.63 17.02 5.43
C VAL A 375 7.05 18.37 5.07
N LYS A 376 7.05 18.69 3.78
CA LYS A 376 6.59 19.97 3.25
C LYS A 376 5.10 19.96 2.87
N TRP A 377 4.62 18.87 2.25
CA TRP A 377 3.31 18.80 1.62
C TRP A 377 2.28 18.12 2.52
N TRP A 378 1.19 18.85 2.85
CA TRP A 378 0.13 18.38 3.75
C TRP A 378 -1.25 18.67 3.17
N SER A 379 -2.09 17.65 3.01
CA SER A 379 -3.48 17.82 2.59
C SER A 379 -4.41 17.72 3.79
N ILE A 380 -5.41 18.58 3.83
CA ILE A 380 -6.44 18.59 4.89
C ILE A 380 -7.61 17.70 4.46
N GLY A 381 -7.39 16.39 4.51
CA GLY A 381 -8.38 15.36 4.18
C GLY A 381 -8.42 14.95 2.72
N ASN A 382 -9.40 14.13 2.39
CA ASN A 382 -9.64 13.54 1.07
C ASN A 382 -11.12 13.56 0.74
N GLU A 383 -11.51 14.03 -0.45
CA GLU A 383 -12.86 13.93 -1.04
C GLU A 383 -14.02 14.24 -0.07
N MET A 384 -13.85 15.21 0.81
CA MET A 384 -14.82 15.51 1.89
C MET A 384 -16.24 15.88 1.39
N TYR A 385 -16.36 16.10 0.09
CA TYR A 385 -17.62 16.28 -0.63
C TYR A 385 -18.38 14.99 -0.90
N GLY A 386 -17.68 13.85 -0.96
CA GLY A 386 -18.25 12.58 -1.42
C GLY A 386 -18.93 11.79 -0.32
N ASN A 387 -20.14 11.30 -0.56
CA ASN A 387 -20.91 10.50 0.41
C ASN A 387 -20.30 9.12 0.71
N TRP A 388 -19.29 8.72 -0.05
CA TRP A 388 -18.48 7.51 0.18
C TRP A 388 -17.35 7.74 1.18
N GLN A 389 -17.00 9.01 1.45
CA GLN A 389 -15.94 9.37 2.38
C GLN A 389 -16.45 9.40 3.82
N LEU A 390 -15.74 8.76 4.75
CA LEU A 390 -16.06 8.85 6.18
C LEU A 390 -15.95 10.30 6.64
N GLY A 391 -16.98 10.77 7.37
CA GLY A 391 -17.02 12.15 7.85
C GLY A 391 -17.26 13.19 6.75
N HIS A 392 -17.72 12.79 5.55
CA HIS A 392 -18.11 13.72 4.48
C HIS A 392 -19.07 14.80 4.98
N MET A 393 -19.02 15.97 4.36
CA MET A 393 -19.79 17.12 4.83
C MET A 393 -20.11 18.11 3.72
N THR A 394 -21.00 19.05 4.02
CA THR A 394 -21.27 20.16 3.11
C THR A 394 -20.07 21.09 2.95
N LEU A 395 -19.99 21.81 1.83
CA LEU A 395 -18.91 22.77 1.55
C LEU A 395 -18.72 23.78 2.70
N ASP A 396 -19.81 24.38 3.21
CA ASP A 396 -19.74 25.38 4.29
C ASP A 396 -19.13 24.81 5.59
N ARG A 397 -19.42 23.55 5.90
CA ARG A 397 -18.81 22.87 7.04
C ARG A 397 -17.34 22.58 6.80
N TYR A 398 -17.02 22.15 5.58
CA TYR A 398 -15.63 21.84 5.24
C TYR A 398 -14.76 23.10 5.21
N ILE A 399 -15.23 24.22 4.66
CA ILE A 399 -14.53 25.50 4.70
C ILE A 399 -14.13 25.86 6.14
N LYS A 400 -15.08 25.80 7.09
CA LYS A 400 -14.80 26.08 8.50
C LYS A 400 -13.79 25.10 9.09
N LYS A 401 -13.94 23.81 8.79
CA LYS A 401 -13.02 22.77 9.28
C LYS A 401 -11.63 22.94 8.68
N HIS A 402 -11.54 23.15 7.37
CA HIS A 402 -10.28 23.39 6.66
C HIS A 402 -9.50 24.56 7.26
N ASN A 403 -10.13 25.72 7.39
CA ASN A 403 -9.46 26.89 7.92
C ASN A 403 -8.97 26.69 9.35
N ALA A 404 -9.78 26.04 10.21
CA ALA A 404 -9.38 25.73 11.58
C ALA A 404 -8.21 24.75 11.66
N PHE A 405 -8.11 23.77 10.74
CA PHE A 405 -6.96 22.89 10.62
C PHE A 405 -5.73 23.66 10.12
N ALA A 406 -5.89 24.43 9.04
CA ALA A 406 -4.83 25.20 8.42
C ALA A 406 -4.19 26.20 9.41
N GLU A 407 -5.00 26.97 10.11
CA GLU A 407 -4.55 27.93 11.15
C GLU A 407 -3.73 27.20 12.23
N ALA A 408 -4.22 26.06 12.74
CA ALA A 408 -3.53 25.30 13.77
C ALA A 408 -2.22 24.68 13.28
N MET A 409 -2.22 24.13 12.07
CA MET A 409 -1.02 23.51 11.47
C MET A 409 0.05 24.56 11.12
N LEU A 410 -0.34 25.69 10.52
CA LEU A 410 0.58 26.79 10.20
C LEU A 410 1.13 27.48 11.46
N ALA A 411 0.35 27.55 12.53
CA ALA A 411 0.85 28.03 13.84
C ALA A 411 1.91 27.09 14.44
N ALA A 412 1.81 25.77 14.17
CA ALA A 412 2.78 24.78 14.63
C ALA A 412 4.05 24.73 13.76
N ASP A 413 3.90 24.89 12.44
CA ASP A 413 5.02 24.92 11.48
C ASP A 413 4.64 25.78 10.26
N PRO A 414 5.09 27.04 10.20
CA PRO A 414 4.77 27.95 9.08
C PRO A 414 5.50 27.62 7.77
N SER A 415 6.41 26.66 7.77
CA SER A 415 7.19 26.29 6.57
C SER A 415 6.47 25.26 5.67
N ILE A 416 5.40 24.65 6.14
CA ILE A 416 4.63 23.66 5.38
C ILE A 416 3.81 24.28 4.25
N LYS A 417 3.41 23.42 3.33
CA LYS A 417 2.53 23.75 2.21
C LYS A 417 1.24 22.98 2.34
N LEU A 418 0.12 23.70 2.38
CA LEU A 418 -1.20 23.13 2.58
C LEU A 418 -1.94 22.93 1.27
N ILE A 419 -2.66 21.81 1.19
CA ILE A 419 -3.45 21.41 0.04
C ILE A 419 -4.89 21.22 0.48
N GLY A 420 -5.81 22.03 -0.08
CA GLY A 420 -7.24 21.90 0.15
C GLY A 420 -7.87 20.80 -0.68
N VAL A 421 -8.97 20.22 -0.20
CA VAL A 421 -9.78 19.29 -1.00
C VAL A 421 -10.61 20.06 -2.01
N GLY A 422 -10.42 19.75 -3.29
CA GLY A 422 -11.21 20.28 -4.39
C GLY A 422 -12.13 19.23 -5.00
N ASP A 423 -13.14 19.71 -5.67
CA ASP A 423 -14.05 19.02 -6.57
C ASP A 423 -14.57 20.00 -7.59
N VAL A 424 -14.52 19.62 -8.84
CA VAL A 424 -14.82 20.50 -9.99
C VAL A 424 -16.11 21.33 -9.77
N GLY A 425 -16.06 22.63 -10.10
CA GLY A 425 -17.24 23.49 -10.11
C GLY A 425 -17.52 24.21 -8.78
N LYS A 426 -18.68 24.03 -8.17
CA LYS A 426 -19.11 24.83 -6.99
C LYS A 426 -18.22 24.61 -5.77
N TRP A 427 -17.72 23.42 -5.57
CA TRP A 427 -16.88 23.10 -4.42
C TRP A 427 -15.54 23.83 -4.50
N SER A 428 -14.79 23.64 -5.59
CA SER A 428 -13.50 24.31 -5.77
C SER A 428 -13.63 25.84 -5.82
N LYS A 429 -14.70 26.38 -6.46
CA LYS A 429 -14.99 27.81 -6.41
C LYS A 429 -15.18 28.33 -4.98
N GLY A 430 -15.88 27.58 -4.14
CA GLY A 430 -16.08 27.92 -2.73
C GLY A 430 -14.78 27.84 -1.93
N MET A 431 -13.98 26.82 -2.15
CA MET A 431 -12.66 26.69 -1.52
C MET A 431 -11.72 27.84 -1.89
N LEU A 432 -11.58 28.15 -3.18
CA LEU A 432 -10.77 29.27 -3.66
C LEU A 432 -11.27 30.62 -3.11
N LYS A 433 -12.58 30.79 -2.95
CA LYS A 433 -13.14 32.04 -2.41
C LYS A 433 -12.92 32.22 -0.91
N HIS A 434 -12.95 31.14 -0.12
CA HIS A 434 -13.02 31.23 1.34
C HIS A 434 -11.83 30.59 2.07
N CYS A 435 -10.94 29.89 1.35
CA CYS A 435 -9.80 29.20 1.93
C CYS A 435 -8.46 29.54 1.23
N ALA A 436 -8.44 30.46 0.25
CA ALA A 436 -7.24 30.77 -0.52
C ALA A 436 -6.05 31.20 0.39
N ASP A 437 -6.33 31.96 1.46
CA ASP A 437 -5.30 32.38 2.41
C ASP A 437 -4.83 31.26 3.36
N HIS A 438 -5.46 30.08 3.28
CA HIS A 438 -5.21 28.91 4.15
C HIS A 438 -4.78 27.68 3.37
N MET A 439 -4.42 27.79 2.10
CA MET A 439 -3.90 26.72 1.28
C MET A 439 -2.98 27.25 0.18
N ASP A 440 -1.98 26.47 -0.20
CA ASP A 440 -1.06 26.78 -1.31
C ASP A 440 -1.55 26.13 -2.61
N LEU A 441 -2.21 24.97 -2.51
CA LEU A 441 -2.71 24.18 -3.63
C LEU A 441 -4.11 23.66 -3.33
N ILE A 442 -4.82 23.27 -4.38
CA ILE A 442 -6.09 22.56 -4.30
C ILE A 442 -5.98 21.24 -5.08
N SER A 443 -6.50 20.15 -4.51
CA SER A 443 -6.57 18.86 -5.22
C SER A 443 -7.83 18.81 -6.08
N GLU A 444 -7.73 18.19 -7.24
CA GLU A 444 -8.88 17.86 -8.09
C GLU A 444 -8.87 16.38 -8.42
N HIS A 445 -10.02 15.73 -8.32
CA HIS A 445 -10.21 14.34 -8.63
C HIS A 445 -11.28 14.21 -9.70
N PHE A 446 -10.97 13.50 -10.78
CA PHE A 446 -11.95 13.17 -11.80
C PHE A 446 -11.71 11.80 -12.40
N TYR A 447 -12.79 11.11 -12.76
CA TYR A 447 -12.76 9.78 -13.35
C TYR A 447 -13.37 9.83 -14.75
N ARG A 448 -12.80 9.04 -15.67
CA ARG A 448 -13.35 8.84 -17.01
C ARG A 448 -13.46 7.36 -17.27
N GLN A 449 -14.67 6.94 -17.61
CA GLN A 449 -14.97 5.55 -17.94
C GLN A 449 -14.44 5.21 -19.34
N GLU A 450 -14.09 3.96 -19.55
CA GLU A 450 -13.75 3.45 -20.87
C GLU A 450 -14.86 3.76 -21.88
N ARG A 451 -14.50 4.21 -23.08
CA ARG A 451 -15.42 4.33 -24.21
C ARG A 451 -15.15 3.19 -25.18
N PRO A 452 -15.86 2.03 -25.04
CA PRO A 452 -15.69 0.91 -25.91
C PRO A 452 -16.00 1.31 -27.37
N LYS A 453 -15.32 0.73 -28.35
CA LYS A 453 -15.44 0.96 -29.80
C LYS A 453 -14.74 2.21 -30.34
N SER A 454 -14.15 3.08 -29.54
CA SER A 454 -13.43 4.23 -30.06
C SER A 454 -12.26 4.63 -29.16
N LEU A 455 -11.05 4.16 -29.49
CA LEU A 455 -9.84 4.53 -28.79
C LEU A 455 -9.60 6.05 -28.81
N SER A 456 -9.82 6.69 -29.97
CA SER A 456 -9.67 8.14 -30.10
C SER A 456 -10.62 8.92 -29.20
N ALA A 457 -11.89 8.50 -29.11
CA ALA A 457 -12.86 9.13 -28.23
C ALA A 457 -12.54 8.86 -26.74
N HIS A 458 -11.95 7.69 -26.43
CA HIS A 458 -11.51 7.39 -25.08
C HIS A 458 -10.32 8.28 -24.66
N VAL A 459 -9.31 8.39 -25.48
CA VAL A 459 -8.12 9.21 -25.19
C VAL A 459 -8.44 10.71 -25.13
N ALA A 460 -9.34 11.21 -26.00
CA ALA A 460 -9.74 12.62 -26.02
C ALA A 460 -10.51 13.08 -24.77
N GLN A 461 -11.07 12.17 -23.97
CA GLN A 461 -11.82 12.54 -22.77
C GLN A 461 -10.98 13.30 -21.74
N ILE A 462 -9.69 13.00 -21.62
CA ILE A 462 -8.85 13.59 -20.56
C ILE A 462 -8.50 15.04 -20.86
N PRO A 463 -7.99 15.41 -22.06
CA PRO A 463 -7.80 16.81 -22.43
C PRO A 463 -9.10 17.63 -22.34
N ASP A 464 -10.23 17.09 -22.83
CA ASP A 464 -11.53 17.79 -22.75
C ASP A 464 -11.96 18.03 -21.30
N ALA A 465 -11.75 17.05 -20.42
CA ALA A 465 -12.07 17.20 -19.00
C ALA A 465 -11.21 18.28 -18.32
N ILE A 466 -9.89 18.24 -18.54
CA ILE A 466 -8.97 19.23 -17.96
C ILE A 466 -9.31 20.64 -18.47
N HIS A 467 -9.70 20.78 -19.73
CA HIS A 467 -10.08 22.06 -20.32
C HIS A 467 -11.39 22.62 -19.74
N SER A 468 -12.23 21.77 -19.16
CA SER A 468 -13.52 22.14 -18.55
C SER A 468 -13.42 22.51 -17.05
N ILE A 469 -12.28 22.30 -16.43
CA ILE A 469 -11.98 22.66 -15.04
C ILE A 469 -11.51 24.12 -14.97
#